data_99682553c8e7cdb62ea86b8986042891
#
_entry.id   99682553c8e7cdb62ea86b8986042891
#
_cell.length_a   1.000
_cell.length_b   1.000
_cell.length_c   1.000
_cell.angle_alpha   90.00
_cell.angle_beta   90.00
_cell.angle_gamma   90.00
#
_symmetry.space_group_name_H-M   'P 1'
#
loop_
_entity.id
_entity.type
_entity.pdbx_description
1 polymer ?
#
loop_
_entity_poly.entity_id
_entity_poly.type
_entity_poly.pdbx_seq_one_letter_code
_entity_poly.pdbx_strand_id
1 'polypeptide(L)'
;MKQTDNIEKNKHKYTGNRLKHIISSLPYAFLSLFSKRDKKIIVFSAMHCETFDSNSKFLFLHFLNNEKEFSPYFVINNDDLRQKLIQEYGEHFIDTRTKEGKKLAIKARTWIISWLDTPLEGMFLKFRRLVIHLGHGTPLKGLGMTEKDGKLIKKIYYLLGQTNISYSLASTEFTGDIVRRCIGFSKKHILVNGQPRTEVVFKEKKQIEGIQDDYTHVLYAPTWRQYAKIKLFPFQDFSLQKLQEILEQEKIKIHIRFHPAYEEDIPQDLLRLENISLFSAKKYTEIMDYLNIFDVLITDYSSIYFDYMLLERPMIFLPYDLAEYEGTVGFTIDYNKYTPGDKPNTFEEFIKCLLNAKNNPETYTDSIKKLNLFLNSLDKEPCKSLTTFIKGKI
;
A
#
# COMPACT_ATOMS: atom_id res chain seq x y z
N MET A 1 18.18 1.44 24.76
CA MET A 1 18.81 0.12 24.65
C MET A 1 17.81 -1.02 24.39
N LYS A 2 16.76 -1.26 25.15
CA LYS A 2 15.84 -2.40 24.89
C LYS A 2 15.03 -2.33 23.57
N GLN A 3 14.79 -1.16 23.02
CA GLN A 3 14.08 -0.99 21.73
C GLN A 3 14.97 -1.25 20.52
N THR A 4 16.24 -0.85 20.56
CA THR A 4 17.23 -1.14 19.51
C THR A 4 17.53 -2.63 19.40
N ASP A 5 17.59 -3.35 20.54
CA ASP A 5 17.81 -4.81 20.56
C ASP A 5 16.64 -5.61 19.96
N ASN A 6 15.38 -5.12 20.11
CA ASN A 6 14.22 -5.75 19.48
C ASN A 6 14.17 -5.52 17.95
N ILE A 7 14.64 -4.36 17.49
CA ILE A 7 14.68 -4.03 16.06
C ILE A 7 15.74 -4.89 15.35
N GLU A 8 16.91 -5.07 15.96
CA GLU A 8 17.95 -5.95 15.40
C GLU A 8 17.55 -7.43 15.41
N LYS A 9 16.94 -7.94 16.48
CA LYS A 9 16.43 -9.32 16.54
C LYS A 9 15.37 -9.60 15.46
N ASN A 10 14.47 -8.65 15.17
CA ASN A 10 13.50 -8.80 14.11
C ASN A 10 14.14 -8.79 12.71
N LYS A 11 15.18 -7.97 12.46
CA LYS A 11 15.91 -7.98 11.17
C LYS A 11 16.55 -9.35 10.87
N HIS A 12 17.06 -10.06 11.88
CA HIS A 12 17.67 -11.39 11.71
C HIS A 12 16.65 -12.51 11.52
N LYS A 13 15.49 -12.43 12.16
CA LYS A 13 14.39 -13.41 12.03
C LYS A 13 13.92 -13.54 10.57
N TYR A 14 13.79 -12.43 9.85
CA TYR A 14 13.38 -12.46 8.43
C TYR A 14 14.44 -13.04 7.48
N THR A 15 15.72 -12.93 7.78
CA THR A 15 16.80 -13.44 6.91
C THR A 15 16.85 -14.97 6.94
N GLY A 16 16.74 -15.59 8.14
CA GLY A 16 16.69 -17.05 8.27
C GLY A 16 15.49 -17.69 7.61
N ASN A 17 14.32 -17.07 7.72
CA ASN A 17 13.10 -17.54 7.08
C ASN A 17 13.20 -17.51 5.55
N ARG A 18 13.81 -16.46 4.96
CA ARG A 18 13.99 -16.35 3.49
C ARG A 18 14.82 -17.49 2.91
N LEU A 19 15.92 -17.87 3.57
CA LEU A 19 16.74 -19.00 3.12
C LEU A 19 15.99 -20.32 3.23
N LYS A 20 15.23 -20.50 4.31
CA LYS A 20 14.35 -21.66 4.53
C LYS A 20 13.31 -21.80 3.41
N HIS A 21 12.68 -20.68 3.00
CA HIS A 21 11.68 -20.65 1.92
C HIS A 21 12.29 -21.02 0.56
N ILE A 22 13.52 -20.55 0.26
CA ILE A 22 14.22 -20.94 -0.98
C ILE A 22 14.39 -22.46 -1.04
N ILE A 23 14.90 -23.09 0.02
CA ILE A 23 15.20 -24.53 0.06
C ILE A 23 13.90 -25.35 0.04
N SER A 24 12.91 -24.98 0.85
CA SER A 24 11.63 -25.71 0.95
C SER A 24 10.79 -25.65 -0.32
N SER A 25 11.03 -24.67 -1.19
CA SER A 25 10.29 -24.54 -2.45
C SER A 25 10.82 -25.37 -3.61
N LEU A 26 12.06 -25.87 -3.55
CA LEU A 26 12.67 -26.63 -4.64
C LEU A 26 11.86 -27.87 -5.08
N PRO A 27 11.28 -28.69 -4.16
CA PRO A 27 10.40 -29.79 -4.54
C PRO A 27 9.17 -29.31 -5.32
N TYR A 28 8.58 -28.18 -4.94
CA TYR A 28 7.41 -27.61 -5.63
C TYR A 28 7.79 -27.00 -6.98
N ALA A 29 8.98 -26.42 -7.10
CA ALA A 29 9.52 -25.97 -8.38
C ALA A 29 9.67 -27.14 -9.34
N PHE A 30 10.23 -28.27 -8.87
CA PHE A 30 10.35 -29.51 -9.63
C PHE A 30 8.98 -30.08 -10.04
N LEU A 31 8.05 -30.25 -9.09
CA LEU A 31 6.68 -30.68 -9.38
C LEU A 31 5.97 -29.76 -10.36
N SER A 32 6.26 -28.46 -10.30
CA SER A 32 5.74 -27.46 -11.23
C SER A 32 6.11 -27.73 -12.69
N LEU A 33 7.25 -28.36 -12.98
CA LEU A 33 7.68 -28.67 -14.34
C LEU A 33 6.75 -29.67 -15.04
N PHE A 34 6.20 -30.64 -14.28
CA PHE A 34 5.37 -31.73 -14.79
C PHE A 34 3.87 -31.49 -14.64
N SER A 35 3.47 -30.47 -13.89
CA SER A 35 2.05 -30.23 -13.63
C SER A 35 1.36 -29.55 -14.83
N LYS A 36 0.22 -30.12 -15.26
CA LYS A 36 -0.66 -29.49 -16.24
C LYS A 36 -1.29 -28.24 -15.60
N ARG A 37 -1.22 -27.10 -16.31
CA ARG A 37 -1.82 -25.84 -15.85
C ARG A 37 -3.26 -25.73 -16.32
N ASP A 38 -4.11 -25.26 -15.43
CA ASP A 38 -5.49 -24.91 -15.72
C ASP A 38 -5.58 -23.40 -15.97
N LYS A 39 -6.03 -23.02 -17.16
CA LYS A 39 -6.15 -21.61 -17.58
C LYS A 39 -7.26 -20.87 -16.85
N LYS A 40 -8.25 -21.58 -16.31
CA LYS A 40 -9.37 -20.98 -15.58
C LYS A 40 -9.00 -20.65 -14.13
N ILE A 41 -8.02 -21.32 -13.56
CA ILE A 41 -7.63 -21.11 -12.16
C ILE A 41 -6.68 -19.92 -12.07
N ILE A 42 -7.09 -18.92 -11.29
CA ILE A 42 -6.28 -17.75 -10.92
C ILE A 42 -6.11 -17.74 -9.41
N VAL A 43 -4.87 -17.66 -8.92
CA VAL A 43 -4.59 -17.62 -7.48
C VAL A 43 -4.01 -16.25 -7.13
N PHE A 44 -4.62 -15.61 -6.15
CA PHE A 44 -4.24 -14.32 -5.60
C PHE A 44 -3.53 -14.48 -4.26
N SER A 45 -2.61 -13.58 -3.94
CA SER A 45 -2.02 -13.46 -2.61
C SER A 45 -1.65 -12.02 -2.27
N ALA A 46 -1.64 -11.73 -0.97
CA ALA A 46 -1.15 -10.47 -0.40
C ALA A 46 -0.01 -10.75 0.60
N MET A 47 0.22 -9.88 1.56
CA MET A 47 1.36 -9.93 2.46
C MET A 47 1.42 -11.28 3.23
N HIS A 48 2.53 -11.99 3.07
CA HIS A 48 2.82 -13.28 3.72
C HIS A 48 1.73 -14.35 3.51
N CYS A 49 0.84 -14.20 2.52
CA CYS A 49 -0.33 -15.07 2.34
C CYS A 49 -1.25 -15.11 3.58
N GLU A 50 -1.28 -14.05 4.38
CA GLU A 50 -2.04 -13.97 5.63
C GLU A 50 -3.05 -12.82 5.66
N THR A 51 -3.04 -11.90 4.67
CA THR A 51 -3.90 -10.73 4.64
C THR A 51 -4.78 -10.70 3.41
N PHE A 52 -5.94 -10.02 3.52
CA PHE A 52 -6.87 -9.78 2.40
C PHE A 52 -6.94 -8.28 2.14
N ASP A 53 -5.95 -7.77 1.41
CA ASP A 53 -5.76 -6.33 1.20
C ASP A 53 -5.07 -6.02 -0.14
N SER A 54 -4.72 -4.75 -0.32
CA SER A 54 -3.93 -4.23 -1.43
C SER A 54 -4.55 -4.50 -2.81
N ASN A 55 -3.78 -4.32 -3.87
CA ASN A 55 -4.25 -4.49 -5.25
C ASN A 55 -4.84 -5.88 -5.55
N SER A 56 -4.29 -6.93 -4.91
CA SER A 56 -4.78 -8.30 -5.09
C SER A 56 -6.21 -8.48 -4.62
N LYS A 57 -6.64 -7.85 -3.51
CA LYS A 57 -8.03 -7.88 -3.02
C LYS A 57 -8.99 -7.32 -4.06
N PHE A 58 -8.71 -6.11 -4.56
CA PHE A 58 -9.63 -5.42 -5.47
C PHE A 58 -9.76 -6.15 -6.80
N LEU A 59 -8.65 -6.64 -7.35
CA LEU A 59 -8.71 -7.42 -8.59
C LEU A 59 -9.37 -8.79 -8.39
N PHE A 60 -9.14 -9.45 -7.24
CA PHE A 60 -9.82 -10.70 -6.90
C PHE A 60 -11.35 -10.50 -6.85
N LEU A 61 -11.82 -9.45 -6.16
CA LEU A 61 -13.24 -9.14 -6.09
C LEU A 61 -13.84 -8.82 -7.47
N HIS A 62 -13.06 -8.16 -8.34
CA HIS A 62 -13.48 -7.93 -9.72
C HIS A 62 -13.66 -9.26 -10.47
N PHE A 63 -12.68 -10.19 -10.38
CA PHE A 63 -12.81 -11.51 -11.00
C PHE A 63 -13.98 -12.31 -10.44
N LEU A 64 -14.16 -12.31 -9.13
CA LEU A 64 -15.24 -13.02 -8.45
C LEU A 64 -16.63 -12.56 -8.93
N ASN A 65 -16.80 -11.26 -9.13
CA ASN A 65 -18.09 -10.67 -9.47
C ASN A 65 -18.37 -10.68 -10.98
N ASN A 66 -17.35 -10.46 -11.82
CA ASN A 66 -17.57 -10.14 -13.24
C ASN A 66 -17.05 -11.23 -14.20
N GLU A 67 -16.18 -12.15 -13.78
CA GLU A 67 -15.45 -13.05 -14.68
C GLU A 67 -15.81 -14.52 -14.43
N LYS A 68 -17.05 -14.91 -14.76
CA LYS A 68 -17.62 -16.23 -14.42
C LYS A 68 -16.95 -17.42 -15.10
N GLU A 69 -16.18 -17.21 -16.18
CA GLU A 69 -15.39 -18.23 -16.84
C GLU A 69 -14.12 -18.64 -16.07
N PHE A 70 -13.74 -17.83 -15.05
CA PHE A 70 -12.58 -18.10 -14.20
C PHE A 70 -12.99 -18.61 -12.82
N SER A 71 -12.04 -19.30 -12.19
CA SER A 71 -12.12 -19.76 -10.80
C SER A 71 -11.06 -19.02 -9.98
N PRO A 72 -11.38 -17.84 -9.43
CA PRO A 72 -10.45 -17.08 -8.61
C PRO A 72 -10.38 -17.68 -7.20
N TYR A 73 -9.16 -17.82 -6.69
CA TYR A 73 -8.88 -18.22 -5.31
C TYR A 73 -7.91 -17.24 -4.68
N PHE A 74 -8.10 -16.95 -3.39
CA PHE A 74 -7.20 -16.11 -2.62
C PHE A 74 -6.52 -16.93 -1.51
N VAL A 75 -5.20 -16.83 -1.39
CA VAL A 75 -4.45 -17.53 -0.34
C VAL A 75 -4.55 -16.77 0.96
N ILE A 76 -5.11 -17.41 1.99
CA ILE A 76 -5.16 -16.91 3.36
C ILE A 76 -4.75 -18.04 4.31
N ASN A 77 -3.50 -17.98 4.78
CA ASN A 77 -2.96 -18.96 5.72
C ASN A 77 -3.35 -18.68 7.19
N ASN A 78 -3.94 -17.52 7.48
CA ASN A 78 -4.56 -17.22 8.76
C ASN A 78 -5.94 -17.89 8.85
N ASP A 79 -6.13 -18.82 9.79
CA ASP A 79 -7.33 -19.63 9.88
C ASP A 79 -8.59 -18.82 10.22
N ASP A 80 -8.50 -17.90 11.20
CA ASP A 80 -9.63 -17.08 11.63
C ASP A 80 -10.09 -16.14 10.52
N LEU A 81 -9.15 -15.47 9.87
CA LEU A 81 -9.47 -14.59 8.75
C LEU A 81 -10.05 -15.39 7.58
N ARG A 82 -9.49 -16.56 7.26
CA ARG A 82 -10.00 -17.40 6.17
C ARG A 82 -11.43 -17.83 6.39
N GLN A 83 -11.77 -18.30 7.60
CA GLN A 83 -13.14 -18.68 7.94
C GLN A 83 -14.13 -17.54 7.80
N LYS A 84 -13.77 -16.35 8.28
CA LYS A 84 -14.57 -15.14 8.13
C LYS A 84 -14.80 -14.80 6.65
N LEU A 85 -13.77 -14.86 5.83
CA LEU A 85 -13.87 -14.55 4.40
C LEU A 85 -14.67 -15.60 3.62
N ILE A 86 -14.59 -16.88 4.01
CA ILE A 86 -15.44 -17.93 3.44
C ILE A 86 -16.91 -17.67 3.73
N GLN A 87 -17.26 -17.23 4.95
CA GLN A 87 -18.62 -16.86 5.30
C GLN A 87 -19.12 -15.66 4.48
N GLU A 88 -18.25 -14.71 4.16
CA GLU A 88 -18.62 -13.49 3.43
C GLU A 88 -18.67 -13.68 1.90
N TYR A 89 -17.71 -14.42 1.33
CA TYR A 89 -17.50 -14.51 -0.12
C TYR A 89 -17.58 -15.94 -0.69
N GLY A 90 -17.80 -16.96 0.14
CA GLY A 90 -17.83 -18.37 -0.29
C GLY A 90 -16.46 -19.06 -0.34
N GLU A 91 -16.42 -20.28 -0.89
CA GLU A 91 -15.27 -21.21 -0.91
C GLU A 91 -14.16 -20.80 -1.90
N HIS A 92 -13.79 -19.54 -1.87
CA HIS A 92 -12.74 -18.96 -2.72
C HIS A 92 -11.41 -18.72 -2.00
N PHE A 93 -11.30 -19.10 -0.73
CA PHE A 93 -10.11 -18.88 0.10
C PHE A 93 -9.41 -20.17 0.46
N ILE A 94 -8.12 -20.26 0.14
CA ILE A 94 -7.34 -21.49 0.26
C ILE A 94 -6.19 -21.33 1.26
N ASP A 95 -5.83 -22.46 1.90
CA ASP A 95 -4.66 -22.59 2.76
C ASP A 95 -3.54 -23.32 2.04
N THR A 96 -2.48 -22.64 1.68
CA THR A 96 -1.34 -23.27 1.00
C THR A 96 -0.36 -23.99 1.94
N ARG A 97 -0.66 -24.09 3.24
CA ARG A 97 0.03 -25.02 4.16
C ARG A 97 -0.51 -26.44 3.97
N THR A 98 -1.74 -26.63 3.49
CA THR A 98 -2.37 -27.92 3.22
C THR A 98 -1.92 -28.53 1.87
N LYS A 99 -2.12 -29.85 1.71
CA LYS A 99 -1.84 -30.55 0.45
C LYS A 99 -2.77 -30.09 -0.68
N GLU A 100 -4.04 -29.89 -0.37
CA GLU A 100 -5.10 -29.46 -1.28
C GLU A 100 -4.85 -28.07 -1.83
N GLY A 101 -4.57 -27.09 -0.94
CA GLY A 101 -4.25 -25.72 -1.33
C GLY A 101 -2.96 -25.63 -2.16
N LYS A 102 -1.91 -26.39 -1.79
CA LYS A 102 -0.69 -26.48 -2.60
C LYS A 102 -0.96 -27.04 -3.99
N LYS A 103 -1.75 -28.13 -4.08
CA LYS A 103 -2.13 -28.74 -5.36
C LYS A 103 -2.90 -27.78 -6.24
N LEU A 104 -3.83 -27.01 -5.67
CA LEU A 104 -4.59 -25.97 -6.38
C LEU A 104 -3.67 -24.86 -6.88
N ALA A 105 -2.81 -24.32 -6.02
CA ALA A 105 -1.84 -23.28 -6.39
C ALA A 105 -0.88 -23.77 -7.50
N ILE A 106 -0.43 -25.03 -7.45
CA ILE A 106 0.40 -25.63 -8.50
C ILE A 106 -0.36 -25.72 -9.82
N LYS A 107 -1.63 -26.10 -9.83
CA LYS A 107 -2.46 -26.20 -11.04
C LYS A 107 -2.76 -24.86 -11.69
N ALA A 108 -2.78 -23.77 -10.93
CA ALA A 108 -3.12 -22.46 -11.46
C ALA A 108 -2.17 -22.01 -12.58
N ARG A 109 -2.75 -21.54 -13.70
CA ARG A 109 -2.02 -20.92 -14.82
C ARG A 109 -1.56 -19.52 -14.47
N THR A 110 -2.29 -18.82 -13.61
CA THR A 110 -2.04 -17.41 -13.28
C THR A 110 -1.94 -17.22 -11.78
N TRP A 111 -0.91 -16.50 -11.36
CA TRP A 111 -0.77 -15.97 -10.00
C TRP A 111 -0.76 -14.46 -10.04
N ILE A 112 -1.49 -13.84 -9.13
CA ILE A 112 -1.59 -12.39 -8.95
C ILE A 112 -1.14 -12.09 -7.53
N ILE A 113 -0.08 -11.32 -7.38
CA ILE A 113 0.56 -11.09 -6.07
C ILE A 113 0.73 -9.58 -5.83
N SER A 114 0.45 -9.09 -4.63
CA SER A 114 0.71 -7.68 -4.26
C SER A 114 2.06 -7.49 -3.57
N TRP A 115 2.66 -8.56 -3.08
CA TRP A 115 3.99 -8.58 -2.47
C TRP A 115 4.88 -9.56 -3.24
N LEU A 116 6.16 -9.62 -2.92
CA LEU A 116 7.06 -10.59 -3.58
C LEU A 116 6.84 -12.03 -3.10
N ASP A 117 5.99 -12.23 -2.09
CA ASP A 117 5.63 -13.53 -1.57
C ASP A 117 4.67 -14.22 -2.55
N THR A 118 5.12 -15.34 -3.08
CA THR A 118 4.29 -16.16 -3.98
C THR A 118 3.37 -17.10 -3.18
N PRO A 119 2.26 -17.59 -3.76
CA PRO A 119 1.35 -18.52 -3.09
C PRO A 119 1.98 -19.78 -2.46
N LEU A 120 3.17 -20.18 -2.91
CA LEU A 120 3.92 -21.33 -2.38
C LEU A 120 5.24 -20.95 -1.70
N GLU A 121 5.43 -19.65 -1.45
CA GLU A 121 6.60 -19.12 -0.73
C GLU A 121 7.93 -19.70 -1.23
N GLY A 122 8.34 -19.39 -2.46
CA GLY A 122 9.59 -19.93 -2.96
C GLY A 122 10.06 -19.31 -4.26
N MET A 123 11.15 -19.88 -4.79
CA MET A 123 11.81 -19.44 -6.00
C MET A 123 11.58 -20.42 -7.15
N PHE A 124 11.78 -19.96 -8.38
CA PHE A 124 11.74 -20.77 -9.61
C PHE A 124 10.36 -21.39 -9.92
N LEU A 125 9.27 -20.77 -9.46
CA LEU A 125 7.90 -21.28 -9.57
C LEU A 125 7.15 -20.78 -10.83
N LYS A 126 7.78 -19.94 -11.66
CA LYS A 126 7.15 -19.31 -12.82
C LYS A 126 6.94 -20.23 -14.04
N PHE A 127 7.57 -21.38 -14.09
CA PHE A 127 7.53 -22.24 -15.28
C PHE A 127 6.09 -22.52 -15.76
N ARG A 128 5.81 -22.21 -17.03
CA ARG A 128 4.46 -22.30 -17.64
C ARG A 128 3.36 -21.58 -16.85
N ARG A 129 3.69 -20.49 -16.15
CA ARG A 129 2.76 -19.70 -15.36
C ARG A 129 2.91 -18.21 -15.68
N LEU A 130 1.79 -17.51 -15.74
CA LEU A 130 1.75 -16.06 -15.73
C LEU A 130 1.74 -15.59 -14.28
N VAL A 131 2.74 -14.83 -13.87
CA VAL A 131 2.81 -14.24 -12.52
C VAL A 131 2.87 -12.74 -12.66
N ILE A 132 1.86 -12.05 -12.13
CA ILE A 132 1.78 -10.59 -12.15
C ILE A 132 1.93 -10.06 -10.73
N HIS A 133 2.96 -9.26 -10.52
CA HIS A 133 3.16 -8.52 -9.29
C HIS A 133 2.48 -7.16 -9.41
N LEU A 134 1.45 -6.92 -8.61
CA LEU A 134 0.66 -5.70 -8.62
C LEU A 134 1.26 -4.59 -7.74
N GLY A 135 2.13 -4.94 -6.80
CA GLY A 135 2.57 -4.02 -5.77
C GLY A 135 1.44 -3.62 -4.80
N HIS A 136 1.76 -2.73 -3.89
CA HIS A 136 0.85 -2.18 -2.89
C HIS A 136 0.89 -0.64 -2.87
N GLY A 137 1.22 -0.04 -4.01
CA GLY A 137 1.35 1.40 -4.24
C GLY A 137 2.65 1.75 -4.93
N THR A 138 2.76 3.00 -5.37
CA THR A 138 3.99 3.55 -5.93
C THR A 138 5.03 3.71 -4.81
N PRO A 139 6.23 3.12 -4.91
CA PRO A 139 7.23 3.26 -3.87
C PRO A 139 7.80 4.69 -3.83
N LEU A 140 7.56 5.41 -2.74
CA LEU A 140 8.22 6.70 -2.45
C LEU A 140 9.56 6.48 -1.75
N LYS A 141 9.59 5.54 -0.82
CA LYS A 141 10.78 5.19 -0.01
C LYS A 141 11.75 4.32 -0.80
N GLY A 142 13.03 4.44 -0.50
CA GLY A 142 14.01 3.48 -0.98
C GLY A 142 13.62 2.06 -0.57
N LEU A 143 13.47 1.17 -1.54
CA LEU A 143 12.99 -0.19 -1.36
C LEU A 143 13.82 -1.17 -2.20
N GLY A 144 14.06 -2.36 -1.66
CA GLY A 144 14.72 -3.42 -2.40
C GLY A 144 16.13 -3.07 -2.84
N MET A 145 16.34 -2.94 -4.16
CA MET A 145 17.65 -2.60 -4.74
C MET A 145 18.06 -1.15 -4.48
N THR A 146 17.12 -0.24 -4.24
CA THR A 146 17.35 1.18 -3.99
C THR A 146 17.47 1.55 -2.50
N GLU A 147 17.33 0.58 -1.60
CA GLU A 147 17.46 0.79 -0.16
C GLU A 147 18.90 1.12 0.22
N LYS A 148 19.13 2.23 0.93
CA LYS A 148 20.49 2.71 1.27
C LYS A 148 21.25 1.72 2.15
N ASP A 149 20.62 1.19 3.19
CA ASP A 149 21.23 0.24 4.15
C ASP A 149 20.96 -1.23 3.78
N GLY A 150 20.55 -1.49 2.53
CA GLY A 150 20.23 -2.84 2.06
C GLY A 150 21.43 -3.78 2.05
N LYS A 151 21.46 -4.76 2.98
CA LYS A 151 22.47 -5.83 3.01
C LYS A 151 22.48 -6.58 1.67
N LEU A 152 23.68 -7.01 1.23
CA LEU A 152 23.85 -7.76 -0.03
C LEU A 152 22.91 -8.97 -0.15
N ILE A 153 22.70 -9.70 0.96
CA ILE A 153 21.76 -10.85 1.03
C ILE A 153 20.34 -10.43 0.67
N LYS A 154 19.89 -9.25 1.11
CA LYS A 154 18.57 -8.73 0.77
C LYS A 154 18.47 -8.42 -0.73
N LYS A 155 19.51 -7.82 -1.32
CA LYS A 155 19.56 -7.54 -2.76
C LYS A 155 19.53 -8.84 -3.58
N ILE A 156 20.29 -9.86 -3.17
CA ILE A 156 20.26 -11.19 -3.80
C ILE A 156 18.85 -11.81 -3.71
N TYR A 157 18.18 -11.70 -2.57
CA TYR A 157 16.80 -12.18 -2.42
C TYR A 157 15.83 -11.49 -3.40
N TYR A 158 15.95 -10.18 -3.59
CA TYR A 158 15.15 -9.46 -4.59
C TYR A 158 15.46 -9.92 -6.02
N LEU A 159 16.74 -10.11 -6.36
CA LEU A 159 17.16 -10.63 -7.68
C LEU A 159 16.63 -12.05 -7.94
N LEU A 160 16.60 -12.90 -6.92
CA LEU A 160 16.02 -14.25 -7.05
C LEU A 160 14.49 -14.18 -7.10
N GLY A 161 13.85 -13.34 -6.28
CA GLY A 161 12.39 -13.17 -6.23
C GLY A 161 11.81 -12.73 -7.57
N GLN A 162 12.49 -11.82 -8.28
CA GLN A 162 12.05 -11.39 -9.62
C GLN A 162 11.96 -12.52 -10.64
N THR A 163 12.72 -13.62 -10.46
CA THR A 163 12.67 -14.78 -11.38
C THR A 163 11.29 -15.42 -11.41
N ASN A 164 10.49 -15.26 -10.36
CA ASN A 164 9.11 -15.76 -10.29
C ASN A 164 8.10 -14.88 -11.03
N ILE A 165 8.45 -13.64 -11.39
CA ILE A 165 7.50 -12.64 -11.85
C ILE A 165 7.59 -12.50 -13.37
N SER A 166 6.44 -12.49 -14.04
CA SER A 166 6.33 -12.24 -15.47
C SER A 166 6.24 -10.74 -15.77
N TYR A 167 5.39 -10.05 -15.01
CA TYR A 167 5.18 -8.61 -15.11
C TYR A 167 5.03 -7.99 -13.74
N SER A 168 5.50 -6.74 -13.58
CA SER A 168 5.23 -5.90 -12.41
C SER A 168 4.47 -4.67 -12.84
N LEU A 169 3.39 -4.38 -12.12
CA LEU A 169 2.49 -3.26 -12.39
C LEU A 169 3.14 -1.94 -12.02
N ALA A 170 2.88 -0.92 -12.81
CA ALA A 170 3.15 0.48 -12.51
C ALA A 170 2.08 1.37 -13.12
N SER A 171 1.78 2.49 -12.49
CA SER A 171 0.70 3.40 -12.94
C SER A 171 1.04 4.14 -14.23
N THR A 172 2.32 4.43 -14.46
CA THR A 172 2.83 5.16 -15.63
C THR A 172 4.21 4.64 -16.02
N GLU A 173 4.73 5.07 -17.18
CA GLU A 173 6.12 4.77 -17.56
C GLU A 173 7.13 5.32 -16.55
N PHE A 174 6.88 6.52 -16.00
CA PHE A 174 7.74 7.13 -14.98
C PHE A 174 7.78 6.30 -13.70
N THR A 175 6.62 5.91 -13.17
CA THR A 175 6.54 5.03 -11.99
C THR A 175 7.03 3.62 -12.30
N GLY A 176 6.96 3.18 -13.56
CA GLY A 176 7.56 1.95 -14.07
C GLY A 176 9.08 1.93 -13.91
N ASP A 177 9.74 3.05 -14.20
CA ASP A 177 11.18 3.18 -13.96
C ASP A 177 11.55 3.13 -12.47
N ILE A 178 10.69 3.65 -11.60
CA ILE A 178 10.85 3.55 -10.15
C ILE A 178 10.74 2.08 -9.72
N VAL A 179 9.66 1.39 -10.09
CA VAL A 179 9.44 -0.03 -9.77
C VAL A 179 10.58 -0.89 -10.30
N ARG A 180 11.02 -0.64 -11.51
CA ARG A 180 12.16 -1.34 -12.14
C ARG A 180 13.44 -1.21 -11.32
N ARG A 181 13.78 -0.01 -10.87
CA ARG A 181 14.97 0.23 -10.02
C ARG A 181 14.85 -0.46 -8.67
N CYS A 182 13.67 -0.42 -8.05
CA CYS A 182 13.42 -1.03 -6.75
C CYS A 182 13.53 -2.56 -6.77
N ILE A 183 13.00 -3.21 -7.82
CA ILE A 183 12.92 -4.67 -7.89
C ILE A 183 14.08 -5.27 -8.71
N GLY A 184 14.73 -4.48 -9.57
CA GLY A 184 15.81 -4.94 -10.44
C GLY A 184 15.34 -5.49 -11.79
N PHE A 185 14.12 -5.17 -12.25
CA PHE A 185 13.58 -5.65 -13.52
C PHE A 185 14.16 -4.94 -14.74
N SER A 186 14.07 -5.60 -15.89
CA SER A 186 14.20 -4.93 -17.18
C SER A 186 12.87 -4.27 -17.60
N LYS A 187 12.91 -3.24 -18.45
CA LYS A 187 11.74 -2.47 -18.87
C LYS A 187 10.62 -3.34 -19.48
N LYS A 188 10.96 -4.41 -20.20
CA LYS A 188 9.98 -5.35 -20.81
C LYS A 188 9.08 -6.09 -19.83
N HIS A 189 9.43 -6.09 -18.55
CA HIS A 189 8.64 -6.72 -17.47
C HIS A 189 7.75 -5.73 -16.73
N ILE A 190 7.78 -4.46 -17.08
CA ILE A 190 6.87 -3.45 -16.52
C ILE A 190 5.57 -3.46 -17.32
N LEU A 191 4.46 -3.60 -16.61
CA LEU A 191 3.10 -3.47 -17.13
C LEU A 191 2.55 -2.13 -16.67
N VAL A 192 2.36 -1.21 -17.61
CA VAL A 192 1.74 0.08 -17.32
C VAL A 192 0.22 -0.08 -17.34
N ASN A 193 -0.41 0.11 -16.20
CA ASN A 193 -1.86 0.06 -15.99
C ASN A 193 -2.21 0.74 -14.66
N GLY A 194 -3.44 1.22 -14.51
CA GLY A 194 -3.93 1.70 -13.21
C GLY A 194 -3.89 0.61 -12.14
N GLN A 195 -3.74 1.02 -10.89
CA GLN A 195 -3.71 0.09 -9.78
C GLN A 195 -5.15 -0.34 -9.42
N PRO A 196 -5.47 -1.65 -9.29
CA PRO A 196 -6.82 -2.12 -8.94
C PRO A 196 -7.44 -1.41 -7.74
N ARG A 197 -6.66 -1.13 -6.71
CA ARG A 197 -7.13 -0.47 -5.48
C ARG A 197 -7.58 0.97 -5.68
N THR A 198 -7.13 1.65 -6.74
CA THR A 198 -7.51 3.05 -6.97
C THR A 198 -8.92 3.19 -7.54
N GLU A 199 -9.52 2.12 -8.07
CA GLU A 199 -10.89 2.13 -8.60
C GLU A 199 -11.92 2.59 -7.56
N VAL A 200 -11.74 2.24 -6.28
CA VAL A 200 -12.69 2.60 -5.22
C VAL A 200 -12.66 4.07 -4.84
N VAL A 201 -11.57 4.78 -5.15
CA VAL A 201 -11.43 6.22 -4.89
C VAL A 201 -12.46 7.05 -5.68
N PHE A 202 -12.89 6.52 -6.83
CA PHE A 202 -13.88 7.16 -7.72
C PHE A 202 -15.32 6.72 -7.46
N LYS A 203 -15.54 5.79 -6.50
CA LYS A 203 -16.88 5.32 -6.13
C LYS A 203 -17.54 6.27 -5.13
N GLU A 204 -18.81 6.05 -4.85
CA GLU A 204 -19.54 6.77 -3.82
C GLU A 204 -18.85 6.66 -2.45
N LYS A 205 -18.90 7.75 -1.69
CA LYS A 205 -18.35 7.80 -0.33
C LYS A 205 -19.06 6.80 0.57
N LYS A 206 -18.30 6.00 1.33
CA LYS A 206 -18.90 5.17 2.37
C LYS A 206 -19.36 6.04 3.53
N GLN A 207 -20.58 5.81 4.00
CA GLN A 207 -21.01 6.42 5.25
C GLN A 207 -20.37 5.71 6.42
N ILE A 208 -19.77 6.48 7.31
CA ILE A 208 -19.14 6.00 8.55
C ILE A 208 -19.54 6.90 9.72
N GLU A 209 -19.59 6.32 10.91
CA GLU A 209 -19.85 7.05 12.12
C GLU A 209 -18.82 8.16 12.37
N GLY A 210 -19.28 9.34 12.78
CA GLY A 210 -18.42 10.50 13.08
C GLY A 210 -18.06 11.39 11.86
N ILE A 211 -18.49 11.01 10.65
CA ILE A 211 -18.42 11.89 9.47
C ILE A 211 -19.70 12.71 9.39
N GLN A 212 -19.58 14.02 9.38
CA GLN A 212 -20.68 15.00 9.33
C GLN A 212 -20.48 15.93 8.13
N ASP A 213 -21.51 16.12 7.33
CA ASP A 213 -21.43 16.88 6.07
C ASP A 213 -21.09 18.37 6.24
N ASP A 214 -21.29 18.95 7.44
CA ASP A 214 -20.99 20.34 7.75
C ASP A 214 -19.60 20.57 8.31
N TYR A 215 -18.76 19.52 8.41
CA TYR A 215 -17.37 19.58 8.83
C TYR A 215 -16.41 19.33 7.66
N THR A 216 -15.23 19.96 7.73
CA THR A 216 -14.09 19.57 6.89
C THR A 216 -13.35 18.42 7.55
N HIS A 217 -13.30 17.29 6.86
CA HIS A 217 -12.64 16.08 7.37
C HIS A 217 -11.22 15.95 6.87
N VAL A 218 -10.27 15.93 7.78
CA VAL A 218 -8.83 15.89 7.51
C VAL A 218 -8.28 14.53 7.92
N LEU A 219 -7.64 13.81 7.00
CA LEU A 219 -6.88 12.61 7.33
C LEU A 219 -5.44 13.00 7.70
N TYR A 220 -4.99 12.66 8.90
CA TYR A 220 -3.59 12.81 9.29
C TYR A 220 -2.93 11.43 9.35
N ALA A 221 -2.15 11.08 8.32
CA ALA A 221 -1.52 9.78 8.13
C ALA A 221 0.01 9.89 8.08
N PRO A 222 0.70 10.01 9.23
CA PRO A 222 2.15 10.11 9.27
C PRO A 222 2.81 8.75 9.03
N THR A 223 4.02 8.78 8.52
CA THR A 223 4.84 7.59 8.30
C THR A 223 5.49 7.12 9.60
N TRP A 224 5.48 5.81 9.83
CA TRP A 224 6.29 5.20 10.87
C TRP A 224 7.80 5.35 10.59
N ARG A 225 8.59 5.56 11.67
CA ARG A 225 10.05 5.64 11.63
C ARG A 225 10.67 4.41 12.28
N GLN A 226 11.75 3.92 11.67
CA GLN A 226 12.55 2.85 12.30
C GLN A 226 13.48 3.36 13.41
N TYR A 227 13.82 4.65 13.40
CA TYR A 227 14.84 5.28 14.24
C TYR A 227 14.27 6.19 15.32
N ALA A 228 12.99 6.58 15.26
CA ALA A 228 12.37 7.51 16.20
C ALA A 228 10.87 7.24 16.37
N LYS A 229 10.29 7.82 17.42
CA LYS A 229 8.81 7.90 17.55
C LYS A 229 8.26 8.92 16.58
N ILE A 230 7.02 8.69 16.12
CA ILE A 230 6.28 9.66 15.30
C ILE A 230 5.98 10.89 16.15
N LYS A 231 6.22 12.07 15.59
CA LYS A 231 5.79 13.34 16.18
C LYS A 231 4.60 13.87 15.42
N LEU A 232 3.47 14.03 16.12
CA LEU A 232 2.32 14.74 15.57
C LEU A 232 2.48 16.23 15.82
N PHE A 233 2.09 17.06 14.85
CA PHE A 233 2.25 18.53 14.90
C PHE A 233 3.65 18.95 15.36
N PRO A 234 4.70 18.60 14.60
CA PRO A 234 6.10 18.68 15.03
C PRO A 234 6.68 20.10 15.00
N PHE A 235 5.94 21.06 15.53
CA PHE A 235 6.31 22.48 15.54
C PHE A 235 6.79 22.91 16.92
N GLN A 236 7.79 23.79 16.98
CA GLN A 236 8.33 24.32 18.25
C GLN A 236 7.31 25.25 18.94
N ASP A 237 6.52 25.95 18.16
CA ASP A 237 5.47 26.88 18.59
C ASP A 237 4.08 26.20 18.71
N PHE A 238 4.02 24.86 18.79
CA PHE A 238 2.77 24.12 18.89
C PHE A 238 2.00 24.47 20.15
N SER A 239 0.70 24.78 20.01
CA SER A 239 -0.24 25.02 21.09
C SER A 239 -1.49 24.17 20.92
N LEU A 240 -1.70 23.26 21.86
CA LEU A 240 -2.87 22.38 21.89
C LEU A 240 -4.17 23.19 22.04
N GLN A 241 -4.16 24.22 22.90
CA GLN A 241 -5.31 25.09 23.10
C GLN A 241 -5.67 25.84 21.83
N LYS A 242 -4.67 26.46 21.14
CA LYS A 242 -4.92 27.17 19.89
C LYS A 242 -5.40 26.23 18.78
N LEU A 243 -4.90 24.98 18.75
CA LEU A 243 -5.40 23.96 17.81
C LEU A 243 -6.88 23.69 18.07
N GLN A 244 -7.28 23.43 19.32
CA GLN A 244 -8.66 23.16 19.69
C GLN A 244 -9.58 24.32 19.28
N GLU A 245 -9.25 25.56 19.68
CA GLU A 245 -10.04 26.75 19.36
C GLU A 245 -10.29 26.89 17.85
N ILE A 246 -9.26 26.67 17.03
CA ILE A 246 -9.37 26.78 15.56
C ILE A 246 -10.22 25.64 15.00
N LEU A 247 -10.01 24.38 15.42
CA LEU A 247 -10.78 23.24 14.94
C LEU A 247 -12.27 23.37 15.23
N GLU A 248 -12.62 23.89 16.42
CA GLU A 248 -14.01 24.16 16.82
C GLU A 248 -14.61 25.31 15.99
N GLN A 249 -13.95 26.47 15.94
CA GLN A 249 -14.41 27.65 15.24
C GLN A 249 -14.62 27.37 13.75
N GLU A 250 -13.70 26.64 13.14
CA GLU A 250 -13.67 26.38 11.71
C GLU A 250 -14.38 25.08 11.31
N LYS A 251 -15.00 24.36 12.22
CA LYS A 251 -15.66 23.07 11.97
C LYS A 251 -14.76 22.10 11.21
N ILE A 252 -13.56 21.86 11.73
CA ILE A 252 -12.58 20.93 11.17
C ILE A 252 -12.48 19.71 12.11
N LYS A 253 -12.52 18.50 11.55
CA LYS A 253 -12.22 17.25 12.27
C LYS A 253 -10.98 16.59 11.71
N ILE A 254 -10.00 16.30 12.58
CA ILE A 254 -8.78 15.60 12.21
C ILE A 254 -8.87 14.14 12.64
N HIS A 255 -8.72 13.25 11.67
CA HIS A 255 -8.75 11.81 11.83
C HIS A 255 -7.31 11.27 11.72
N ILE A 256 -6.73 10.87 12.87
CA ILE A 256 -5.35 10.39 12.93
C ILE A 256 -5.34 8.90 12.57
N ARG A 257 -4.50 8.51 11.61
CA ARG A 257 -4.30 7.13 11.22
C ARG A 257 -2.84 6.71 11.36
N PHE A 258 -2.59 5.85 12.33
CA PHE A 258 -1.29 5.21 12.52
C PHE A 258 -1.30 3.79 11.94
N HIS A 259 -0.11 3.22 11.80
CA HIS A 259 0.02 1.78 11.59
C HIS A 259 -0.55 1.04 12.82
N PRO A 260 -1.30 -0.08 12.66
CA PRO A 260 -1.98 -0.76 13.78
C PRO A 260 -1.11 -1.07 14.99
N ALA A 261 0.19 -1.34 14.77
CA ALA A 261 1.13 -1.64 15.84
C ALA A 261 1.53 -0.42 16.71
N TYR A 262 1.18 0.79 16.29
CA TYR A 262 1.61 2.05 16.93
C TYR A 262 0.44 2.96 17.30
N GLU A 263 -0.80 2.51 17.19
CA GLU A 263 -1.99 3.31 17.56
C GLU A 263 -1.96 3.75 19.03
N GLU A 264 -1.34 2.96 19.90
CA GLU A 264 -1.18 3.28 21.34
C GLU A 264 -0.13 4.37 21.59
N ASP A 265 0.71 4.69 20.62
CA ASP A 265 1.71 5.76 20.75
C ASP A 265 1.12 7.17 20.51
N ILE A 266 -0.15 7.29 20.13
CA ILE A 266 -0.81 8.58 19.91
C ILE A 266 -0.99 9.28 21.26
N PRO A 267 -0.54 10.55 21.40
CA PRO A 267 -0.70 11.30 22.65
C PRO A 267 -2.16 11.41 23.07
N GLN A 268 -2.45 11.00 24.30
CA GLN A 268 -3.81 11.01 24.84
C GLN A 268 -4.42 12.41 24.93
N ASP A 269 -3.60 13.43 25.11
CA ASP A 269 -4.05 14.82 25.16
C ASP A 269 -4.65 15.29 23.83
N LEU A 270 -4.14 14.79 22.71
CA LEU A 270 -4.74 15.02 21.39
C LEU A 270 -6.08 14.32 21.23
N LEU A 271 -6.19 13.06 21.68
CA LEU A 271 -7.44 12.28 21.57
C LEU A 271 -8.54 12.74 22.54
N ARG A 272 -8.23 13.61 23.49
CA ARG A 272 -9.25 14.26 24.37
C ARG A 272 -9.92 15.44 23.69
N LEU A 273 -9.34 15.98 22.61
CA LEU A 273 -9.98 17.05 21.85
C LEU A 273 -11.17 16.48 21.06
N GLU A 274 -12.32 17.15 21.14
CA GLU A 274 -13.56 16.69 20.49
C GLU A 274 -13.43 16.58 18.97
N ASN A 275 -12.59 17.43 18.38
CA ASN A 275 -12.36 17.51 16.95
C ASN A 275 -11.19 16.66 16.46
N ILE A 276 -10.60 15.82 17.31
CA ILE A 276 -9.53 14.88 16.94
C ILE A 276 -9.95 13.46 17.30
N SER A 277 -9.87 12.55 16.36
CA SER A 277 -10.25 11.15 16.56
C SER A 277 -9.23 10.19 15.95
N LEU A 278 -9.20 8.97 16.50
CA LEU A 278 -8.44 7.87 15.91
C LEU A 278 -9.24 7.23 14.78
N PHE A 279 -8.74 7.31 13.56
CA PHE A 279 -9.21 6.49 12.44
C PHE A 279 -8.46 5.15 12.44
N SER A 280 -8.87 4.27 13.36
CA SER A 280 -8.15 3.03 13.66
C SER A 280 -7.98 2.13 12.43
N ALA A 281 -6.75 1.75 12.15
CA ALA A 281 -6.45 0.79 11.10
C ALA A 281 -6.90 -0.65 11.44
N LYS A 282 -7.20 -0.93 12.71
CA LYS A 282 -7.82 -2.20 13.15
C LYS A 282 -9.32 -2.25 12.80
N LYS A 283 -10.04 -1.12 12.92
CA LYS A 283 -11.47 -0.98 12.55
C LYS A 283 -11.64 -0.77 11.05
N TYR A 284 -10.86 0.11 10.45
CA TYR A 284 -10.90 0.50 9.04
C TYR A 284 -9.66 -0.06 8.33
N THR A 285 -9.63 -1.36 8.12
CA THR A 285 -8.42 -2.10 7.67
C THR A 285 -7.89 -1.63 6.33
N GLU A 286 -8.79 -1.37 5.36
CA GLU A 286 -8.41 -0.92 4.02
C GLU A 286 -8.73 0.57 3.84
N ILE A 287 -7.69 1.42 3.92
CA ILE A 287 -7.85 2.88 3.84
C ILE A 287 -8.43 3.34 2.50
N MET A 288 -8.15 2.61 1.41
CA MET A 288 -8.63 2.97 0.09
C MET A 288 -10.16 3.05 0.01
N ASP A 289 -10.85 2.20 0.77
CA ASP A 289 -12.31 2.18 0.87
C ASP A 289 -12.91 3.47 1.47
N TYR A 290 -12.08 4.31 2.09
CA TYR A 290 -12.49 5.51 2.84
C TYR A 290 -11.74 6.78 2.41
N LEU A 291 -10.76 6.67 1.51
CA LEU A 291 -9.86 7.79 1.21
C LEU A 291 -10.62 9.01 0.66
N ASN A 292 -11.67 8.78 -0.11
CA ASN A 292 -12.50 9.82 -0.71
C ASN A 292 -13.46 10.54 0.27
N ILE A 293 -13.52 10.11 1.53
CA ILE A 293 -14.29 10.81 2.58
C ILE A 293 -13.58 12.11 2.99
N PHE A 294 -12.25 12.08 3.04
CA PHE A 294 -11.44 13.17 3.56
C PHE A 294 -11.25 14.29 2.55
N ASP A 295 -11.38 15.53 3.00
CA ASP A 295 -11.26 16.75 2.19
C ASP A 295 -9.83 17.27 2.10
N VAL A 296 -8.99 16.98 3.12
CA VAL A 296 -7.57 17.33 3.18
C VAL A 296 -6.77 16.15 3.69
N LEU A 297 -5.56 15.94 3.14
CA LEU A 297 -4.58 14.99 3.65
C LEU A 297 -3.42 15.70 4.33
N ILE A 298 -3.14 15.37 5.59
CA ILE A 298 -1.87 15.70 6.26
C ILE A 298 -1.01 14.44 6.28
N THR A 299 0.20 14.52 5.78
CA THR A 299 1.13 13.39 5.77
C THR A 299 2.59 13.88 5.78
N ASP A 300 3.53 12.95 5.60
CA ASP A 300 4.95 13.26 5.47
C ASP A 300 5.58 12.43 4.33
N TYR A 301 6.08 11.22 4.59
CA TYR A 301 6.75 10.34 3.61
C TYR A 301 5.90 9.13 3.23
N SER A 302 4.60 9.16 3.50
CA SER A 302 3.69 8.07 3.16
C SER A 302 3.32 8.09 1.68
N SER A 303 3.38 6.92 1.04
CA SER A 303 2.94 6.76 -0.35
C SER A 303 1.43 6.92 -0.55
N ILE A 304 0.64 7.09 0.52
CA ILE A 304 -0.81 7.34 0.44
C ILE A 304 -1.14 8.60 -0.38
N TYR A 305 -0.23 9.57 -0.41
CA TYR A 305 -0.45 10.81 -1.16
C TYR A 305 -0.58 10.55 -2.67
N PHE A 306 0.08 9.54 -3.22
CA PHE A 306 -0.11 9.18 -4.64
C PHE A 306 -1.56 8.81 -4.93
N ASP A 307 -2.18 8.01 -4.06
CA ASP A 307 -3.57 7.60 -4.22
C ASP A 307 -4.51 8.79 -3.96
N TYR A 308 -4.20 9.62 -2.95
CA TYR A 308 -4.99 10.80 -2.60
C TYR A 308 -4.97 11.87 -3.68
N MET A 309 -3.88 11.99 -4.44
CA MET A 309 -3.79 12.89 -5.59
C MET A 309 -4.87 12.67 -6.64
N LEU A 310 -5.39 11.43 -6.76
CA LEU A 310 -6.48 11.11 -7.68
C LEU A 310 -7.79 11.82 -7.34
N LEU A 311 -7.95 12.29 -6.10
CA LEU A 311 -9.09 13.10 -5.66
C LEU A 311 -8.92 14.59 -6.02
N GLU A 312 -7.74 15.02 -6.43
CA GLU A 312 -7.39 16.41 -6.74
C GLU A 312 -7.64 17.37 -5.57
N ARG A 313 -7.53 16.87 -4.33
CA ARG A 313 -7.78 17.60 -3.09
C ARG A 313 -6.49 18.07 -2.42
N PRO A 314 -6.56 19.12 -1.56
CA PRO A 314 -5.40 19.67 -0.87
C PRO A 314 -4.63 18.66 -0.02
N MET A 315 -3.31 18.86 0.03
CA MET A 315 -2.40 18.08 0.87
C MET A 315 -1.44 19.01 1.61
N ILE A 316 -1.13 18.66 2.86
CA ILE A 316 -0.13 19.34 3.69
C ILE A 316 0.91 18.29 4.10
N PHE A 317 2.18 18.59 3.84
CA PHE A 317 3.29 17.70 4.17
C PHE A 317 4.07 18.24 5.37
N LEU A 318 4.34 17.37 6.36
CA LEU A 318 5.09 17.72 7.57
C LEU A 318 6.43 16.97 7.63
N PRO A 319 7.41 17.32 6.78
CA PRO A 319 8.69 16.60 6.68
C PRO A 319 9.72 17.11 7.71
N TYR A 320 9.41 17.06 9.00
CA TYR A 320 10.20 17.66 10.09
C TYR A 320 11.58 17.05 10.31
N ASP A 321 11.83 15.87 9.76
CA ASP A 321 13.09 15.12 9.85
C ASP A 321 13.62 14.72 8.45
N LEU A 322 13.38 15.56 7.43
CA LEU A 322 13.65 15.23 6.02
C LEU A 322 15.08 14.76 5.77
N ALA A 323 16.08 15.48 6.29
CA ALA A 323 17.49 15.14 6.09
C ALA A 323 17.86 13.79 6.72
N GLU A 324 17.35 13.49 7.93
CA GLU A 324 17.56 12.22 8.62
C GLU A 324 16.86 11.08 7.87
N TYR A 325 15.61 11.30 7.43
CA TYR A 325 14.85 10.30 6.68
C TYR A 325 15.50 10.00 5.33
N GLU A 326 15.93 11.01 4.60
CA GLU A 326 16.66 10.86 3.34
C GLU A 326 18.01 10.15 3.55
N GLY A 327 18.70 10.45 4.65
CA GLY A 327 19.98 9.81 5.01
C GLY A 327 19.85 8.33 5.34
N THR A 328 18.78 7.92 6.02
CA THR A 328 18.55 6.56 6.55
C THR A 328 17.74 5.66 5.62
N VAL A 329 16.60 6.14 5.11
CA VAL A 329 15.67 5.38 4.28
C VAL A 329 15.86 5.70 2.80
N GLY A 330 15.99 6.98 2.48
CA GLY A 330 16.09 7.49 1.13
C GLY A 330 14.76 7.52 0.39
N PHE A 331 14.78 8.20 -0.75
CA PHE A 331 13.63 8.32 -1.66
C PHE A 331 13.94 7.75 -3.03
N THR A 332 12.91 7.31 -3.72
CA THR A 332 12.98 6.82 -5.10
C THR A 332 12.89 7.94 -6.13
N ILE A 333 12.34 9.08 -5.72
CA ILE A 333 12.15 10.31 -6.48
C ILE A 333 12.54 11.52 -5.63
N ASP A 334 12.70 12.67 -6.27
CA ASP A 334 12.90 13.95 -5.58
C ASP A 334 11.64 14.29 -4.78
N TYR A 335 11.75 14.23 -3.45
CA TYR A 335 10.64 14.47 -2.54
C TYR A 335 10.01 15.86 -2.74
N ASN A 336 10.84 16.92 -2.81
CA ASN A 336 10.34 18.28 -2.89
C ASN A 336 9.64 18.56 -4.23
N LYS A 337 10.15 17.97 -5.31
CA LYS A 337 9.59 18.16 -6.65
C LYS A 337 8.25 17.44 -6.85
N TYR A 338 8.06 16.27 -6.22
CA TYR A 338 6.92 15.38 -6.50
C TYR A 338 5.91 15.30 -5.36
N THR A 339 5.97 16.18 -4.36
CA THR A 339 4.96 16.33 -3.30
C THR A 339 4.21 17.65 -3.47
N PRO A 340 3.00 17.64 -4.10
CA PRO A 340 2.26 18.85 -4.47
C PRO A 340 1.39 19.36 -3.31
N GLY A 341 1.99 20.00 -2.34
CA GLY A 341 1.26 20.55 -1.19
C GLY A 341 2.16 21.43 -0.36
N ASP A 342 1.54 22.13 0.58
CA ASP A 342 2.24 23.01 1.49
C ASP A 342 3.15 22.24 2.44
N LYS A 343 4.26 22.88 2.84
CA LYS A 343 5.25 22.33 3.78
C LYS A 343 5.57 23.36 4.87
N PRO A 344 4.62 23.60 5.80
CA PRO A 344 4.80 24.59 6.87
C PRO A 344 5.92 24.20 7.82
N ASN A 345 6.69 25.18 8.28
CA ASN A 345 7.77 25.02 9.24
C ASN A 345 7.40 25.44 10.66
N THR A 346 6.34 26.25 10.82
CA THR A 346 5.81 26.71 12.10
C THR A 346 4.35 26.29 12.27
N PHE A 347 3.87 26.27 13.50
CA PHE A 347 2.46 25.97 13.77
C PHE A 347 1.54 27.06 13.20
N GLU A 348 1.99 28.31 13.23
CA GLU A 348 1.21 29.40 12.61
C GLU A 348 1.07 29.24 11.09
N GLU A 349 2.16 28.87 10.40
CA GLU A 349 2.10 28.55 8.96
C GLU A 349 1.19 27.34 8.70
N PHE A 350 1.27 26.30 9.52
CA PHE A 350 0.41 25.11 9.42
C PHE A 350 -1.08 25.48 9.49
N ILE A 351 -1.45 26.34 10.44
CA ILE A 351 -2.85 26.81 10.55
C ILE A 351 -3.27 27.59 9.30
N LYS A 352 -2.42 28.46 8.77
CA LYS A 352 -2.70 29.19 7.52
C LYS A 352 -2.89 28.22 6.34
N CYS A 353 -2.03 27.21 6.21
CA CYS A 353 -2.16 26.17 5.18
C CYS A 353 -3.46 25.36 5.34
N LEU A 354 -3.80 24.97 6.57
CA LEU A 354 -5.02 24.22 6.86
C LEU A 354 -6.29 25.00 6.50
N LEU A 355 -6.34 26.27 6.88
CA LEU A 355 -7.46 27.15 6.54
C LEU A 355 -7.54 27.45 5.03
N ASN A 356 -6.40 27.60 4.36
CA ASN A 356 -6.37 27.76 2.90
C ASN A 356 -6.85 26.47 2.20
N ALA A 357 -6.40 25.29 2.65
CA ALA A 357 -6.84 24.01 2.12
C ALA A 357 -8.36 23.79 2.27
N LYS A 358 -8.95 24.28 3.37
CA LYS A 358 -10.40 24.26 3.60
C LYS A 358 -11.14 25.24 2.71
N ASN A 359 -10.70 26.51 2.69
CA ASN A 359 -11.47 27.62 2.13
C ASN A 359 -11.23 27.83 0.62
N ASN A 360 -10.07 27.42 0.10
CA ASN A 360 -9.64 27.63 -1.28
C ASN A 360 -9.02 26.33 -1.87
N PRO A 361 -9.71 25.17 -1.81
CA PRO A 361 -9.15 23.87 -2.24
C PRO A 361 -8.73 23.86 -3.71
N GLU A 362 -9.37 24.65 -4.57
CA GLU A 362 -9.09 24.79 -6.00
C GLU A 362 -7.67 25.29 -6.30
N THR A 363 -7.04 26.03 -5.37
CA THR A 363 -5.67 26.55 -5.54
C THR A 363 -4.63 25.45 -5.66
N TYR A 364 -4.92 24.23 -5.18
CA TYR A 364 -4.04 23.06 -5.23
C TYR A 364 -4.24 22.22 -6.50
N THR A 365 -5.41 22.35 -7.15
CA THR A 365 -5.87 21.43 -8.20
C THR A 365 -4.91 21.35 -9.39
N ASP A 366 -4.42 22.49 -9.89
CA ASP A 366 -3.57 22.52 -11.09
C ASP A 366 -2.21 21.86 -10.87
N SER A 367 -1.60 22.07 -9.71
CA SER A 367 -0.33 21.43 -9.35
C SER A 367 -0.47 19.92 -9.21
N ILE A 368 -1.56 19.46 -8.59
CA ILE A 368 -1.89 18.05 -8.41
C ILE A 368 -2.16 17.38 -9.76
N LYS A 369 -2.98 18.00 -10.63
CA LYS A 369 -3.28 17.49 -11.98
C LYS A 369 -2.02 17.29 -12.81
N LYS A 370 -1.11 18.26 -12.81
CA LYS A 370 0.16 18.17 -13.52
C LYS A 370 0.99 16.95 -13.07
N LEU A 371 1.06 16.72 -11.76
CA LEU A 371 1.81 15.57 -11.23
C LEU A 371 1.10 14.24 -11.42
N ASN A 372 -0.23 14.20 -11.42
CA ASN A 372 -1.00 13.00 -11.71
C ASN A 372 -0.65 12.42 -13.08
N LEU A 373 -0.38 13.23 -14.09
CA LEU A 373 0.03 12.76 -15.43
C LEU A 373 1.33 11.95 -15.41
N PHE A 374 2.21 12.19 -14.44
CA PHE A 374 3.48 11.48 -14.29
C PHE A 374 3.41 10.32 -13.31
N LEU A 375 2.60 10.46 -12.24
CA LEU A 375 2.65 9.57 -11.09
C LEU A 375 1.51 8.55 -11.05
N ASN A 376 0.35 8.87 -11.64
CA ASN A 376 -0.84 8.05 -11.59
C ASN A 376 -1.42 7.74 -12.96
N SER A 377 -2.10 6.61 -13.05
CA SER A 377 -3.03 6.34 -14.14
C SER A 377 -4.37 7.00 -13.83
N LEU A 378 -4.94 7.68 -14.82
CA LEU A 378 -6.27 8.28 -14.72
C LEU A 378 -7.39 7.31 -15.16
N ASP A 379 -7.04 6.04 -15.42
CA ASP A 379 -8.02 4.98 -15.69
C ASP A 379 -8.89 4.74 -14.47
N LYS A 380 -10.19 4.91 -14.61
CA LYS A 380 -11.19 4.71 -13.55
C LYS A 380 -11.65 3.25 -13.41
N GLU A 381 -11.31 2.40 -14.40
CA GLU A 381 -11.63 0.97 -14.43
C GLU A 381 -10.36 0.09 -14.56
N PRO A 382 -9.35 0.30 -13.71
CA PRO A 382 -8.06 -0.40 -13.84
C PRO A 382 -8.19 -1.92 -13.70
N CYS A 383 -9.18 -2.42 -12.95
CA CYS A 383 -9.44 -3.85 -12.85
C CYS A 383 -9.85 -4.45 -14.20
N LYS A 384 -10.72 -3.77 -14.95
CA LYS A 384 -11.19 -4.21 -16.27
C LYS A 384 -10.06 -4.20 -17.31
N SER A 385 -9.27 -3.12 -17.34
CA SER A 385 -8.12 -2.99 -18.25
C SER A 385 -7.09 -4.10 -17.97
N LEU A 386 -6.78 -4.36 -16.71
CA LEU A 386 -5.85 -5.40 -16.29
C LEU A 386 -6.38 -6.82 -16.59
N THR A 387 -7.69 -7.05 -16.38
CA THR A 387 -8.35 -8.31 -16.73
C THR A 387 -8.25 -8.60 -18.22
N THR A 388 -8.46 -7.60 -19.07
CA THR A 388 -8.30 -7.72 -20.53
C THR A 388 -6.86 -8.14 -20.89
N PHE A 389 -5.86 -7.52 -20.27
CA PHE A 389 -4.46 -7.93 -20.44
C PHE A 389 -4.22 -9.37 -20.02
N ILE A 390 -4.74 -9.79 -18.86
CA ILE A 390 -4.59 -11.16 -18.35
C ILE A 390 -5.19 -12.16 -19.32
N LYS A 391 -6.42 -11.95 -19.79
CA LYS A 391 -7.10 -12.80 -20.77
C LYS A 391 -6.27 -12.98 -22.05
N GLY A 392 -5.64 -11.93 -22.53
CA GLY A 392 -4.77 -11.97 -23.72
C GLY A 392 -3.45 -12.75 -23.52
N LYS A 393 -3.07 -13.12 -22.28
CA LYS A 393 -1.81 -13.81 -21.95
C LYS A 393 -1.99 -15.28 -21.54
N ILE A 394 -3.20 -15.74 -21.30
CA ILE A 394 -3.55 -17.12 -20.90
C ILE A 394 -4.27 -17.86 -22.03
#